data_528f427df98192c9041ec54e5534860a
#
_entry.id   528f427df98192c9041ec54e5534860a
#
_cell.length_a   1.000
_cell.length_b   1.000
_cell.length_c   1.000
_cell.angle_alpha   90.00
_cell.angle_beta   90.00
_cell.angle_gamma   90.00
#
_symmetry.space_group_name_H-M   'P 1'
#
loop_
_entity.id
_entity.type
_entity.pdbx_description
1 polymer ?
#
loop_
_entity_poly.entity_id
_entity_poly.type
_entity_poly.pdbx_seq_one_letter_code
_entity_poly.pdbx_strand_id
1 'polypeptide(L)'
;MGKRMDDITRFSQYLTEEKHASANTVSAYLRDIHQLWEYLREHGIDLRHADSMALQGYVGYMLSRGKSAASVTRFLASSKSFYNFLLSQGDVKTNPARGVTAAKAERKYPEILTNQEVELFLEQPQCVDPKGFRDHAMLEVLYATGIRVSELTALDLEDVNLAAGFLRCENRGRERIIPMYHTAVKALQEYIRDVRPQIVMDPEEQALFEMS
;
A
#
# COMPACT_ATOMS: atom_id res chain seq x y z
N MET A 1 -21.82 -24.97 3.49
CA MET A 1 -21.36 -23.55 3.52
C MET A 1 -20.21 -23.32 4.49
N GLY A 2 -20.10 -24.05 5.62
CA GLY A 2 -19.09 -23.83 6.66
C GLY A 2 -17.61 -24.08 6.30
N LYS A 3 -17.29 -25.15 5.56
CA LYS A 3 -15.87 -25.53 5.28
C LYS A 3 -15.08 -24.59 4.37
N ARG A 4 -15.72 -23.74 3.57
CA ARG A 4 -15.09 -22.90 2.54
C ARG A 4 -14.65 -21.53 3.07
N MET A 5 -15.42 -20.97 3.99
CA MET A 5 -15.01 -19.79 4.76
C MET A 5 -13.80 -20.11 5.64
N ASP A 6 -13.69 -21.35 6.08
CA ASP A 6 -12.58 -21.90 6.84
C ASP A 6 -11.24 -21.83 6.09
N ASP A 7 -11.19 -22.19 4.79
CA ASP A 7 -9.94 -22.18 4.02
C ASP A 7 -9.36 -20.76 3.84
N ILE A 8 -10.21 -19.78 3.60
CA ILE A 8 -9.78 -18.38 3.45
C ILE A 8 -9.32 -17.84 4.81
N THR A 9 -10.03 -18.17 5.89
CA THR A 9 -9.66 -17.80 7.26
C THR A 9 -8.34 -18.45 7.66
N ARG A 10 -8.16 -19.75 7.40
CA ARG A 10 -6.89 -20.47 7.64
C ARG A 10 -5.75 -19.90 6.82
N PHE A 11 -6.00 -19.50 5.58
CA PHE A 11 -5.00 -18.82 4.74
C PHE A 11 -4.62 -17.44 5.29
N SER A 12 -5.58 -16.69 5.84
CA SER A 12 -5.29 -15.43 6.54
C SER A 12 -4.33 -15.66 7.71
N GLN A 13 -4.61 -16.64 8.55
CA GLN A 13 -3.75 -17.01 9.68
C GLN A 13 -2.34 -17.42 9.20
N TYR A 14 -2.27 -18.28 8.19
CA TYR A 14 -1.00 -18.70 7.57
C TYR A 14 -0.17 -17.50 7.07
N LEU A 15 -0.81 -16.54 6.39
CA LEU A 15 -0.11 -15.35 5.90
C LEU A 15 0.41 -14.48 7.04
N THR A 16 -0.33 -14.37 8.12
CA THR A 16 0.02 -13.52 9.28
C THR A 16 1.06 -14.20 10.16
N GLU A 17 0.81 -15.44 10.56
CA GLU A 17 1.58 -16.12 11.61
C GLU A 17 2.83 -16.83 11.06
N GLU A 18 2.72 -17.48 9.89
CA GLU A 18 3.84 -18.24 9.32
C GLU A 18 4.65 -17.44 8.28
N LYS A 19 3.97 -16.61 7.47
CA LYS A 19 4.63 -15.80 6.43
C LYS A 19 5.02 -14.40 6.89
N HIS A 20 4.55 -13.96 8.05
CA HIS A 20 4.77 -12.61 8.58
C HIS A 20 4.49 -11.52 7.53
N ALA A 21 3.43 -11.75 6.73
CA ALA A 21 3.06 -10.83 5.67
C ALA A 21 2.49 -9.53 6.26
N SER A 22 2.76 -8.39 5.61
CA SER A 22 2.18 -7.12 6.05
C SER A 22 0.65 -7.13 5.95
N ALA A 23 -0.04 -6.36 6.79
CA ALA A 23 -1.50 -6.22 6.79
C ALA A 23 -2.05 -5.89 5.39
N ASN A 24 -1.37 -5.02 4.64
CA ASN A 24 -1.74 -4.69 3.27
C ASN A 24 -1.63 -5.88 2.31
N THR A 25 -0.59 -6.72 2.47
CA THR A 25 -0.43 -7.94 1.66
C THR A 25 -1.53 -8.94 1.99
N VAL A 26 -1.81 -9.17 3.28
CA VAL A 26 -2.89 -10.06 3.74
C VAL A 26 -4.23 -9.60 3.16
N SER A 27 -4.59 -8.33 3.36
CA SER A 27 -5.84 -7.75 2.86
C SER A 27 -5.97 -7.86 1.34
N ALA A 28 -4.89 -7.56 0.59
CA ALA A 28 -4.89 -7.66 -0.86
C ALA A 28 -5.08 -9.10 -1.36
N TYR A 29 -4.36 -10.06 -0.74
CA TYR A 29 -4.45 -11.47 -1.11
C TYR A 29 -5.82 -12.07 -0.79
N LEU A 30 -6.35 -11.77 0.39
CA LEU A 30 -7.69 -12.24 0.77
C LEU A 30 -8.76 -11.68 -0.18
N ARG A 31 -8.67 -10.41 -0.55
CA ARG A 31 -9.59 -9.80 -1.53
C ARG A 31 -9.53 -10.52 -2.87
N ASP A 32 -8.33 -10.82 -3.36
CA ASP A 32 -8.16 -11.54 -4.63
C ASP A 32 -8.77 -12.94 -4.57
N ILE A 33 -8.57 -13.68 -3.46
CA ILE A 33 -9.13 -15.04 -3.29
C ILE A 33 -10.64 -15.01 -3.09
N HIS A 34 -11.19 -14.01 -2.40
CA HIS A 34 -12.64 -13.84 -2.28
C HIS A 34 -13.30 -13.60 -3.65
N GLN A 35 -12.71 -12.73 -4.48
CA GLN A 35 -13.22 -12.46 -5.82
C GLN A 35 -13.14 -13.70 -6.73
N LEU A 36 -12.05 -14.47 -6.63
CA LEU A 36 -11.94 -15.75 -7.32
C LEU A 36 -13.04 -16.73 -6.86
N TRP A 37 -13.24 -16.85 -5.54
CA TRP A 37 -14.27 -17.73 -5.00
C TRP A 37 -15.68 -17.36 -5.48
N GLU A 38 -16.02 -16.08 -5.53
CA GLU A 38 -17.31 -15.60 -6.03
C GLU A 38 -17.50 -16.00 -7.50
N TYR A 39 -16.50 -15.76 -8.32
CA TYR A 39 -16.52 -16.14 -9.74
C TYR A 39 -16.69 -17.67 -9.92
N LEU A 40 -15.91 -18.47 -9.23
CA LEU A 40 -15.98 -19.93 -9.31
C LEU A 40 -17.36 -20.45 -8.85
N ARG A 41 -17.91 -19.85 -7.78
CA ARG A 41 -19.25 -20.19 -7.28
C ARG A 41 -20.34 -19.93 -8.32
N GLU A 42 -20.28 -18.81 -9.02
CA GLU A 42 -21.22 -18.47 -10.10
C GLU A 42 -21.16 -19.51 -11.25
N HIS A 43 -19.99 -20.11 -11.45
CA HIS A 43 -19.79 -21.15 -12.48
C HIS A 43 -19.96 -22.59 -11.93
N GLY A 44 -20.44 -22.75 -10.70
CA GLY A 44 -20.65 -24.07 -10.09
C GLY A 44 -19.37 -24.83 -9.74
N ILE A 45 -18.22 -24.15 -9.70
CA ILE A 45 -16.91 -24.75 -9.43
C ILE A 45 -16.55 -24.57 -7.96
N ASP A 46 -16.13 -25.65 -7.31
CA ASP A 46 -15.60 -25.58 -5.95
C ASP A 46 -14.15 -25.07 -5.95
N LEU A 47 -13.80 -24.20 -4.98
CA LEU A 47 -12.48 -23.60 -4.86
C LEU A 47 -11.35 -24.66 -4.78
N ARG A 48 -11.57 -25.79 -4.10
CA ARG A 48 -10.60 -26.89 -4.00
C ARG A 48 -10.50 -27.75 -5.27
N HIS A 49 -11.50 -27.67 -6.13
CA HIS A 49 -11.58 -28.44 -7.37
C HIS A 49 -11.34 -27.59 -8.62
N ALA A 50 -11.02 -26.30 -8.44
CA ALA A 50 -10.67 -25.44 -9.55
C ALA A 50 -9.39 -25.93 -10.23
N ASP A 51 -9.43 -26.02 -11.54
CA ASP A 51 -8.28 -26.37 -12.39
C ASP A 51 -7.64 -25.13 -13.03
N SER A 52 -6.58 -25.34 -13.81
CA SER A 52 -5.89 -24.26 -14.50
C SER A 52 -6.78 -23.56 -15.54
N MET A 53 -7.74 -24.25 -16.13
CA MET A 53 -8.67 -23.66 -17.10
C MET A 53 -9.63 -22.70 -16.42
N ALA A 54 -10.17 -23.06 -15.26
CA ALA A 54 -11.05 -22.22 -14.46
C ALA A 54 -10.34 -20.92 -14.02
N LEU A 55 -9.07 -21.03 -13.59
CA LEU A 55 -8.26 -19.87 -13.22
C LEU A 55 -7.91 -18.99 -14.44
N GLN A 56 -7.62 -19.60 -15.58
CA GLN A 56 -7.38 -18.86 -16.82
C GLN A 56 -8.65 -18.15 -17.29
N GLY A 57 -9.83 -18.79 -17.14
CA GLY A 57 -11.13 -18.17 -17.37
C GLY A 57 -11.35 -16.93 -16.50
N TYR A 58 -11.01 -17.03 -15.21
CA TYR A 58 -11.07 -15.88 -14.31
C TYR A 58 -10.11 -14.75 -14.72
N VAL A 59 -8.90 -15.06 -15.17
CA VAL A 59 -7.98 -14.05 -15.74
C VAL A 59 -8.62 -13.34 -16.93
N GLY A 60 -9.24 -14.08 -17.84
CA GLY A 60 -10.00 -13.51 -18.98
C GLY A 60 -11.14 -12.61 -18.50
N TYR A 61 -11.89 -13.03 -17.47
CA TYR A 61 -12.94 -12.25 -16.85
C TYR A 61 -12.41 -10.95 -16.24
N MET A 62 -11.29 -11.00 -15.51
CA MET A 62 -10.65 -9.78 -14.95
C MET A 62 -10.30 -8.78 -16.06
N LEU A 63 -9.71 -9.25 -17.15
CA LEU A 63 -9.34 -8.40 -18.30
C LEU A 63 -10.56 -7.80 -18.99
N SER A 64 -11.63 -8.57 -19.21
CA SER A 64 -12.88 -8.08 -19.77
C SER A 64 -13.57 -7.01 -18.92
N ARG A 65 -13.31 -7.01 -17.60
CA ARG A 65 -13.78 -6.01 -16.63
C ARG A 65 -12.83 -4.81 -16.51
N GLY A 66 -11.83 -4.70 -17.39
CA GLY A 66 -10.89 -3.58 -17.40
C GLY A 66 -9.84 -3.59 -16.25
N LYS A 67 -9.63 -4.73 -15.60
CA LYS A 67 -8.58 -4.82 -14.57
C LYS A 67 -7.20 -4.68 -15.20
N SER A 68 -6.32 -3.92 -14.56
CA SER A 68 -4.95 -3.70 -15.03
C SER A 68 -4.12 -4.99 -15.01
N ALA A 69 -3.11 -5.07 -15.87
CA ALA A 69 -2.16 -6.17 -15.89
C ALA A 69 -1.43 -6.34 -14.54
N ALA A 70 -1.20 -5.26 -13.80
CA ALA A 70 -0.64 -5.31 -12.45
C ALA A 70 -1.58 -6.03 -11.47
N SER A 71 -2.91 -5.76 -11.56
CA SER A 71 -3.93 -6.45 -10.76
C SER A 71 -3.97 -7.94 -11.06
N VAL A 72 -3.90 -8.32 -12.34
CA VAL A 72 -3.85 -9.72 -12.77
C VAL A 72 -2.57 -10.41 -12.28
N THR A 73 -1.43 -9.74 -12.36
CA THR A 73 -0.15 -10.27 -11.84
C THR A 73 -0.22 -10.49 -10.32
N ARG A 74 -0.80 -9.56 -9.56
CA ARG A 74 -1.01 -9.74 -8.12
C ARG A 74 -1.95 -10.90 -7.83
N PHE A 75 -3.07 -10.99 -8.54
CA PHE A 75 -4.01 -12.12 -8.43
C PHE A 75 -3.31 -13.47 -8.67
N LEU A 76 -2.44 -13.58 -9.66
CA LEU A 76 -1.68 -14.81 -9.91
C LEU A 76 -0.72 -15.13 -8.76
N ALA A 77 -0.12 -14.12 -8.15
CA ALA A 77 0.74 -14.30 -6.98
C ALA A 77 -0.06 -14.77 -5.74
N SER A 78 -1.21 -14.13 -5.46
CA SER A 78 -2.09 -14.49 -4.36
C SER A 78 -2.67 -15.89 -4.54
N SER A 79 -3.12 -16.25 -5.76
CA SER A 79 -3.63 -17.58 -6.09
C SER A 79 -2.55 -18.66 -5.96
N LYS A 80 -1.34 -18.41 -6.46
CA LYS A 80 -0.21 -19.34 -6.28
C LYS A 80 0.09 -19.57 -4.80
N SER A 81 0.08 -18.52 -4.00
CA SER A 81 0.28 -18.60 -2.55
C SER A 81 -0.82 -19.40 -1.87
N PHE A 82 -2.09 -19.14 -2.18
CA PHE A 82 -3.25 -19.82 -1.63
C PHE A 82 -3.25 -21.32 -1.95
N TYR A 83 -3.07 -21.69 -3.21
CA TYR A 83 -3.04 -23.11 -3.57
C TYR A 83 -1.77 -23.83 -3.11
N ASN A 84 -0.66 -23.16 -2.91
CA ASN A 84 0.51 -23.74 -2.24
C ASN A 84 0.19 -24.02 -0.75
N PHE A 85 -0.51 -23.12 -0.08
CA PHE A 85 -1.01 -23.34 1.27
C PHE A 85 -1.93 -24.57 1.32
N LEU A 86 -2.97 -24.65 0.49
CA LEU A 86 -3.87 -25.81 0.44
C LEU A 86 -3.12 -27.12 0.11
N LEU A 87 -2.11 -27.08 -0.76
CA LEU A 87 -1.26 -28.22 -1.08
C LEU A 87 -0.44 -28.67 0.12
N SER A 88 0.13 -27.74 0.90
CA SER A 88 0.88 -28.08 2.13
C SER A 88 0.00 -28.68 3.21
N GLN A 89 -1.28 -28.34 3.25
CA GLN A 89 -2.28 -28.91 4.17
C GLN A 89 -2.85 -30.25 3.67
N GLY A 90 -2.52 -30.68 2.45
CA GLY A 90 -3.09 -31.88 1.84
C GLY A 90 -4.53 -31.72 1.34
N ASP A 91 -5.07 -30.50 1.31
CA ASP A 91 -6.45 -30.19 0.89
C ASP A 91 -6.63 -30.29 -0.63
N VAL A 92 -5.55 -30.10 -1.40
CA VAL A 92 -5.50 -30.28 -2.86
C VAL A 92 -4.26 -31.09 -3.27
N LYS A 93 -4.32 -31.74 -4.43
CA LYS A 93 -3.22 -32.58 -4.93
C LYS A 93 -2.21 -31.81 -5.76
N THR A 94 -2.62 -30.73 -6.37
CA THR A 94 -1.78 -29.90 -7.25
C THR A 94 -2.15 -28.41 -7.08
N ASN A 95 -1.23 -27.54 -7.45
CA ASN A 95 -1.50 -26.11 -7.48
C ASN A 95 -1.92 -25.69 -8.90
N PRO A 96 -3.21 -25.41 -9.17
CA PRO A 96 -3.70 -25.06 -10.51
C PRO A 96 -3.18 -23.72 -11.01
N ALA A 97 -2.73 -22.83 -10.12
CA ALA A 97 -2.23 -21.53 -10.51
C ALA A 97 -0.80 -21.56 -11.09
N ARG A 98 -0.07 -22.68 -11.01
CA ARG A 98 1.31 -22.77 -11.54
C ARG A 98 1.36 -22.62 -13.04
N GLY A 99 0.39 -23.15 -13.77
CA GLY A 99 0.34 -23.11 -15.25
C GLY A 99 -0.33 -21.85 -15.81
N VAL A 100 -0.92 -21.03 -14.96
CA VAL A 100 -1.65 -19.83 -15.41
C VAL A 100 -0.68 -18.65 -15.56
N THR A 101 -0.72 -18.01 -16.72
CA THR A 101 0.11 -16.84 -17.04
C THR A 101 -0.76 -15.64 -17.43
N ALA A 102 -0.33 -14.45 -17.06
CA ALA A 102 -0.86 -13.20 -17.58
C ALA A 102 0.01 -12.72 -18.76
N ALA A 103 -0.61 -11.98 -19.68
CA ALA A 103 0.15 -11.19 -20.61
C ALA A 103 1.11 -10.27 -19.86
N LYS A 104 2.35 -10.21 -20.29
CA LYS A 104 3.37 -9.38 -19.64
C LYS A 104 2.93 -7.91 -19.73
N ALA A 105 2.77 -7.26 -18.57
CA ALA A 105 2.50 -5.83 -18.55
C ALA A 105 3.69 -5.09 -19.16
N GLU A 106 3.43 -4.24 -20.14
CA GLU A 106 4.42 -3.27 -20.57
C GLU A 106 4.70 -2.33 -19.38
N ARG A 107 5.95 -2.27 -18.95
CA ARG A 107 6.37 -1.28 -17.97
C ARG A 107 6.40 0.09 -18.63
N LYS A 108 5.38 0.88 -18.44
CA LYS A 108 5.47 2.31 -18.73
C LYS A 108 6.42 2.94 -17.72
N TYR A 109 7.41 3.67 -18.22
CA TYR A 109 8.24 4.50 -17.37
C TYR A 109 7.35 5.61 -16.78
N PRO A 110 7.57 6.01 -15.52
CA PRO A 110 6.90 7.18 -14.96
C PRO A 110 7.17 8.41 -15.82
N GLU A 111 6.18 9.23 -16.03
CA GLU A 111 6.38 10.57 -16.58
C GLU A 111 7.17 11.39 -15.56
N ILE A 112 8.23 12.04 -16.02
CA ILE A 112 9.10 12.86 -15.18
C ILE A 112 8.61 14.30 -15.31
N LEU A 113 8.25 14.90 -14.18
CA LEU A 113 7.89 16.32 -14.13
C LEU A 113 9.14 17.17 -14.38
N THR A 114 8.98 18.27 -15.10
CA THR A 114 9.99 19.31 -15.22
C THR A 114 10.12 20.10 -13.91
N ASN A 115 11.21 20.83 -13.72
CA ASN A 115 11.38 21.65 -12.51
C ASN A 115 10.24 22.65 -12.33
N GLN A 116 9.77 23.26 -13.41
CA GLN A 116 8.63 24.20 -13.37
C GLN A 116 7.33 23.52 -12.94
N GLU A 117 7.06 22.31 -13.44
CA GLU A 117 5.88 21.55 -13.01
C GLU A 117 5.96 21.12 -11.54
N VAL A 118 7.15 20.79 -11.05
CA VAL A 118 7.38 20.50 -9.62
C VAL A 118 7.12 21.73 -8.77
N GLU A 119 7.67 22.89 -9.13
CA GLU A 119 7.44 24.16 -8.42
C GLU A 119 5.93 24.48 -8.37
N LEU A 120 5.25 24.45 -9.52
CA LEU A 120 3.81 24.64 -9.59
C LEU A 120 3.02 23.65 -8.75
N PHE A 121 3.48 22.39 -8.67
CA PHE A 121 2.83 21.37 -7.85
C PHE A 121 2.99 21.64 -6.36
N LEU A 122 4.18 22.04 -5.91
CA LEU A 122 4.46 22.36 -4.51
C LEU A 122 3.71 23.62 -4.04
N GLU A 123 3.42 24.56 -4.96
CA GLU A 123 2.66 25.78 -4.69
C GLU A 123 1.14 25.59 -4.69
N GLN A 124 0.62 24.37 -5.03
CA GLN A 124 -0.83 24.16 -5.09
C GLN A 124 -1.56 24.34 -3.75
N PRO A 125 -1.02 23.90 -2.59
CA PRO A 125 -1.67 24.19 -1.32
C PRO A 125 -1.68 25.67 -1.04
N GLN A 126 -2.87 26.26 -0.93
CA GLN A 126 -3.01 27.67 -0.60
C GLN A 126 -2.78 27.85 0.91
N CYS A 127 -1.70 28.56 1.28
CA CYS A 127 -1.37 28.86 2.68
C CYS A 127 -2.26 30.01 3.24
N VAL A 128 -3.59 29.84 3.15
CA VAL A 128 -4.58 30.78 3.65
C VAL A 128 -5.33 30.27 4.89
N ASP A 129 -5.26 29.00 5.15
CA ASP A 129 -5.84 28.33 6.31
C ASP A 129 -4.86 27.30 6.90
N PRO A 130 -5.10 26.79 8.12
CA PRO A 130 -4.22 25.81 8.75
C PRO A 130 -3.99 24.54 7.94
N LYS A 131 -4.99 24.07 7.16
CA LYS A 131 -4.85 22.88 6.31
C LYS A 131 -3.92 23.13 5.13
N GLY A 132 -4.01 24.29 4.50
CA GLY A 132 -3.14 24.67 3.39
C GLY A 132 -1.66 24.72 3.82
N PHE A 133 -1.35 25.29 4.96
CA PHE A 133 0.00 25.30 5.52
C PHE A 133 0.51 23.90 5.86
N ARG A 134 -0.35 23.05 6.46
CA ARG A 134 -0.02 21.65 6.73
C ARG A 134 0.30 20.90 5.43
N ASP A 135 -0.57 20.99 4.45
CA ASP A 135 -0.45 20.29 3.19
C ASP A 135 0.78 20.75 2.40
N HIS A 136 1.10 22.05 2.44
CA HIS A 136 2.33 22.61 1.87
C HIS A 136 3.58 22.02 2.56
N ALA A 137 3.62 22.00 3.89
CA ALA A 137 4.73 21.41 4.63
C ALA A 137 4.88 19.90 4.35
N MET A 138 3.78 19.17 4.23
CA MET A 138 3.79 17.74 3.86
C MET A 138 4.38 17.51 2.47
N LEU A 139 4.01 18.31 1.46
CA LEU A 139 4.53 18.21 0.11
C LEU A 139 6.03 18.55 0.05
N GLU A 140 6.46 19.61 0.73
CA GLU A 140 7.86 20.00 0.83
C GLU A 140 8.71 18.89 1.46
N VAL A 141 8.23 18.27 2.54
CA VAL A 141 8.93 17.15 3.20
C VAL A 141 8.99 15.93 2.27
N LEU A 142 7.89 15.57 1.61
CA LEU A 142 7.87 14.45 0.66
C LEU A 142 8.86 14.68 -0.48
N TYR A 143 8.89 15.87 -1.06
CA TYR A 143 9.78 16.19 -2.16
C TYR A 143 11.25 16.22 -1.72
N ALA A 144 11.54 16.81 -0.54
CA ALA A 144 12.89 16.86 0.01
C ALA A 144 13.50 15.50 0.30
N THR A 145 12.67 14.56 0.76
CA THR A 145 13.16 13.33 1.41
C THR A 145 12.86 12.06 0.64
N GLY A 146 11.87 12.08 -0.24
CA GLY A 146 11.41 10.89 -0.95
C GLY A 146 10.86 9.78 -0.05
N ILE A 147 10.43 10.10 1.19
CA ILE A 147 9.80 9.13 2.08
C ILE A 147 8.42 8.73 1.54
N ARG A 148 7.93 7.57 1.96
CA ARG A 148 6.58 7.13 1.59
C ARG A 148 5.53 7.94 2.35
N VAL A 149 4.35 8.09 1.76
CA VAL A 149 3.22 8.76 2.45
C VAL A 149 2.92 8.11 3.81
N SER A 150 2.97 6.77 3.90
CA SER A 150 2.78 6.07 5.17
C SER A 150 3.88 6.32 6.21
N GLU A 151 5.09 6.65 5.78
CA GLU A 151 6.18 7.05 6.67
C GLU A 151 5.97 8.50 7.11
N LEU A 152 5.57 9.39 6.19
CA LEU A 152 5.24 10.78 6.50
C LEU A 152 4.13 10.89 7.56
N THR A 153 3.05 10.14 7.38
CA THR A 153 1.90 10.17 8.31
C THR A 153 2.16 9.48 9.65
N ALA A 154 3.27 8.77 9.79
CA ALA A 154 3.70 8.13 11.02
C ALA A 154 4.85 8.88 11.72
N LEU A 155 5.24 10.06 11.22
CA LEU A 155 6.27 10.88 11.87
C LEU A 155 5.72 11.54 13.12
N ASP A 156 6.54 11.54 14.16
CA ASP A 156 6.32 12.30 15.39
C ASP A 156 7.20 13.56 15.42
N LEU A 157 6.91 14.47 16.34
CA LEU A 157 7.69 15.70 16.52
C LEU A 157 9.17 15.41 16.83
N GLU A 158 9.45 14.35 17.59
CA GLU A 158 10.81 13.93 17.93
C GLU A 158 11.63 13.41 16.75
N ASP A 159 10.97 13.03 15.65
CA ASP A 159 11.63 12.55 14.45
C ASP A 159 12.24 13.69 13.61
N VAL A 160 11.95 14.93 13.95
CA VAL A 160 12.39 16.10 13.19
C VAL A 160 13.43 16.89 13.96
N ASN A 161 14.57 17.13 13.35
CA ASN A 161 15.57 18.07 13.85
C ASN A 161 15.69 19.28 12.91
N LEU A 162 14.91 20.31 13.19
CA LEU A 162 14.90 21.54 12.40
C LEU A 162 16.24 22.29 12.44
N ALA A 163 16.94 22.26 13.58
CA ALA A 163 18.22 22.96 13.73
C ALA A 163 19.33 22.33 12.88
N ALA A 164 19.35 21.01 12.78
CA ALA A 164 20.31 20.28 11.98
C ALA A 164 19.80 19.97 10.56
N GLY A 165 18.53 20.27 10.26
CA GLY A 165 17.94 20.11 8.93
C GLY A 165 17.79 18.67 8.47
N PHE A 166 17.40 17.74 9.37
CA PHE A 166 17.14 16.35 9.01
C PHE A 166 15.88 15.82 9.67
N LEU A 167 15.36 14.74 9.13
CA LEU A 167 14.36 13.88 9.79
C LEU A 167 14.88 12.45 9.95
N ARG A 168 14.37 11.79 10.98
CA ARG A 168 14.57 10.38 11.27
C ARG A 168 13.34 9.62 10.79
N CYS A 169 13.55 8.54 10.07
CA CYS A 169 12.47 7.73 9.53
C CYS A 169 12.76 6.25 9.83
N GLU A 170 11.82 5.58 10.48
CA GLU A 170 11.89 4.16 10.75
C GLU A 170 10.99 3.37 9.80
N ASN A 171 11.50 2.26 9.28
CA ASN A 171 10.73 1.31 8.51
C ASN A 171 11.18 -0.12 8.79
N ARG A 172 10.29 -0.93 9.36
CA ARG A 172 10.53 -2.35 9.71
C ARG A 172 11.79 -2.55 10.57
N GLY A 173 11.96 -1.73 11.59
CA GLY A 173 13.11 -1.81 12.50
C GLY A 173 14.41 -1.28 11.90
N ARG A 174 14.35 -0.60 10.74
CA ARG A 174 15.51 0.08 10.14
C ARG A 174 15.29 1.57 10.18
N GLU A 175 16.12 2.22 10.95
CA GLU A 175 16.17 3.67 11.05
C GLU A 175 17.07 4.25 9.95
N ARG A 176 16.68 5.41 9.40
CA ARG A 176 17.51 6.21 8.50
C ARG A 176 17.33 7.69 8.78
N ILE A 177 18.42 8.43 8.68
CA ILE A 177 18.44 9.88 8.80
C ILE A 177 18.48 10.46 7.38
N ILE A 178 17.57 11.37 7.10
CA ILE A 178 17.39 11.97 5.76
C ILE A 178 17.52 13.48 5.88
N PRO A 179 18.49 14.10 5.19
CA PRO A 179 18.64 15.53 5.18
C PRO A 179 17.50 16.19 4.39
N MET A 180 17.11 17.39 4.84
CA MET A 180 16.13 18.24 4.17
C MET A 180 16.80 19.52 3.68
N TYR A 181 16.39 20.01 2.52
CA TYR A 181 16.84 21.33 2.04
C TYR A 181 16.12 22.46 2.79
N HIS A 182 16.67 23.67 2.68
CA HIS A 182 16.25 24.82 3.49
C HIS A 182 14.75 25.16 3.36
N THR A 183 14.17 25.08 2.16
CA THR A 183 12.74 25.42 1.95
C THR A 183 11.83 24.45 2.71
N ALA A 184 12.11 23.14 2.67
CA ALA A 184 11.35 22.15 3.43
C ALA A 184 11.46 22.37 4.94
N VAL A 185 12.67 22.67 5.44
CA VAL A 185 12.88 23.01 6.86
C VAL A 185 12.08 24.24 7.26
N LYS A 186 12.07 25.29 6.41
CA LYS A 186 11.31 26.53 6.68
C LYS A 186 9.80 26.27 6.71
N ALA A 187 9.25 25.56 5.72
CA ALA A 187 7.84 25.24 5.66
C ALA A 187 7.40 24.42 6.89
N LEU A 188 8.23 23.43 7.27
CA LEU A 188 7.96 22.59 8.44
C LEU A 188 8.07 23.38 9.76
N GLN A 189 9.04 24.29 9.87
CA GLN A 189 9.19 25.17 11.03
C GLN A 189 7.97 26.08 11.21
N GLU A 190 7.49 26.70 10.13
CA GLU A 190 6.30 27.54 10.13
C GLU A 190 5.06 26.72 10.54
N TYR A 191 4.89 25.53 9.96
CA TYR A 191 3.80 24.63 10.34
C TYR A 191 3.83 24.26 11.82
N ILE A 192 4.96 23.76 12.33
CA ILE A 192 5.09 23.29 13.72
C ILE A 192 4.85 24.43 14.71
N ARG A 193 5.43 25.61 14.45
CA ARG A 193 5.39 26.73 15.40
C ARG A 193 4.06 27.47 15.39
N ASP A 194 3.53 27.76 14.19
CA ASP A 194 2.47 28.75 14.04
C ASP A 194 1.12 28.10 13.71
N VAL A 195 1.10 26.93 13.11
CA VAL A 195 -0.11 26.33 12.53
C VAL A 195 -0.56 25.09 13.30
N ARG A 196 0.34 24.16 13.57
CA ARG A 196 0.02 22.92 14.28
C ARG A 196 -0.72 23.15 15.62
N PRO A 197 -0.35 24.15 16.46
CA PRO A 197 -1.08 24.42 17.70
C PRO A 197 -2.54 24.88 17.50
N GLN A 198 -2.92 25.29 16.30
CA GLN A 198 -4.30 25.66 15.97
C GLN A 198 -5.16 24.46 15.54
N ILE A 199 -4.53 23.36 15.11
CA ILE A 199 -5.19 22.17 14.60
C ILE A 199 -5.25 21.09 15.67
N VAL A 200 -4.16 20.89 16.42
CA VAL A 200 -4.03 19.84 17.43
C VAL A 200 -4.71 20.28 18.71
N MET A 201 -5.74 19.54 19.10
CA MET A 201 -6.53 19.82 20.33
C MET A 201 -5.89 19.23 21.59
N ASP A 202 -5.19 18.12 21.45
CA ASP A 202 -4.52 17.44 22.56
C ASP A 202 -3.07 17.91 22.68
N PRO A 203 -2.66 18.57 23.80
CA PRO A 203 -1.28 18.98 23.98
C PRO A 203 -0.25 17.85 24.04
N GLU A 204 -0.69 16.62 24.36
CA GLU A 204 0.17 15.42 24.42
C GLU A 204 0.29 14.72 23.07
N GLU A 205 -0.41 15.18 22.02
CA GLU A 205 -0.32 14.60 20.68
C GLU A 205 1.09 14.78 20.11
N GLN A 206 1.73 13.65 19.80
CA GLN A 206 3.10 13.63 19.29
C GLN A 206 3.17 13.60 17.76
N ALA A 207 2.09 13.18 17.08
CA ALA A 207 2.07 13.12 15.61
C ALA A 207 2.47 14.46 15.00
N LEU A 208 3.43 14.43 14.09
CA LEU A 208 3.90 15.63 13.40
C LEU A 208 2.77 16.29 12.62
N PHE A 209 2.02 15.49 11.83
CA PHE A 209 0.92 15.95 11.01
C PHE A 209 -0.42 15.38 11.50
N GLU A 210 -1.31 16.25 11.96
CA GLU A 210 -2.68 15.90 12.29
C GLU A 210 -3.51 15.73 11.02
N MET A 211 -4.16 14.58 10.88
CA MET A 211 -4.89 14.17 9.66
C MET A 211 -6.41 14.32 9.78
N SER A 212 -6.93 15.02 10.79
CA SER A 212 -8.36 15.26 11.02
C SER A 212 -9.04 16.10 9.93
#